data_43d60c6168dc85aceeb5ee2d5511bd75
#
_entry.id   43d60c6168dc85aceeb5ee2d5511bd75
#
_cell.length_a   1.000
_cell.length_b   1.000
_cell.length_c   1.000
_cell.angle_alpha   90.00
_cell.angle_beta   90.00
_cell.angle_gamma   90.00
#
_symmetry.space_group_name_H-M   'P 1'
#
loop_
_entity.id
_entity.type
_entity.pdbx_description
1 polymer ?
#
loop_
_entity_poly.entity_id
_entity_poly.type
_entity_poly.pdbx_seq_one_letter_code
_entity_poly.pdbx_strand_id
1 'polypeptide(L)'
;IDENFADPMMGLYLVSEQLNVSNSYLSTTFKATYGVSIIQYINRLRVDQAKSLILNTDMNIKDIAQTVGFSSDINFIRVFKKLENRTPTTLRRESRP
;
A
#
# COMPACT_ATOMS: atom_id res chain seq x y z
N ILE A 1 5.86 7.51 8.89
CA ILE A 1 5.25 6.42 8.11
C ILE A 1 5.17 6.75 6.62
N ASP A 2 4.76 7.96 6.30
CA ASP A 2 4.55 8.34 4.90
C ASP A 2 5.82 8.26 4.06
N GLU A 3 6.96 8.58 4.63
CA GLU A 3 8.24 8.53 3.92
C GLU A 3 8.69 7.09 3.64
N ASN A 4 8.19 6.13 4.44
CA ASN A 4 8.60 4.73 4.36
C ASN A 4 7.45 3.80 4.02
N PHE A 5 6.31 4.32 3.58
CA PHE A 5 5.12 3.48 3.38
C PHE A 5 5.30 2.44 2.27
N ALA A 6 6.28 2.63 1.38
CA ALA A 6 6.55 1.67 0.31
C ALA A 6 7.13 0.35 0.84
N ASP A 7 7.60 0.32 2.09
CA ASP A 7 8.08 -0.90 2.73
C ASP A 7 7.32 -1.09 4.05
N PRO A 8 6.33 -2.01 4.11
CA PRO A 8 5.52 -2.16 5.31
C PRO A 8 6.30 -2.66 6.52
N MET A 9 7.29 -3.52 6.30
CA MET A 9 8.09 -4.03 7.41
C MET A 9 8.97 -2.93 7.99
N MET A 10 9.53 -2.10 7.12
CA MET A 10 10.36 -0.97 7.55
C MET A 10 9.51 0.05 8.30
N GLY A 11 8.34 0.40 7.79
CA GLY A 11 7.45 1.36 8.44
C GLY A 11 7.04 0.90 9.83
N LEU A 12 6.62 -0.36 9.94
CA LEU A 12 6.21 -0.93 11.23
C LEU A 12 7.38 -0.99 12.19
N TYR A 13 8.56 -1.41 11.71
CA TYR A 13 9.76 -1.50 12.53
C TYR A 13 10.16 -0.13 13.09
N LEU A 14 10.20 0.89 12.23
CA LEU A 14 10.59 2.24 12.65
C LEU A 14 9.64 2.82 13.68
N VAL A 15 8.34 2.66 13.48
CA VAL A 15 7.36 3.17 14.43
C VAL A 15 7.46 2.43 15.76
N SER A 16 7.60 1.10 15.71
CA SER A 16 7.74 0.28 16.91
C SER A 16 9.00 0.65 17.70
N GLU A 17 10.13 0.81 17.02
CA GLU A 17 11.39 1.20 17.64
C GLU A 17 11.31 2.59 18.25
N GLN A 18 10.72 3.52 17.53
CA GLN A 18 10.59 4.92 17.96
C GLN A 18 9.74 5.03 19.22
N LEU A 19 8.68 4.25 19.32
CA LEU A 19 7.78 4.26 20.46
C LEU A 19 8.17 3.26 21.53
N ASN A 20 9.16 2.44 21.26
CA ASN A 20 9.66 1.43 22.20
C ASN A 20 8.56 0.47 22.67
N VAL A 21 7.73 0.01 21.72
CA VAL A 21 6.64 -0.93 22.00
C VAL A 21 6.72 -2.10 21.03
N SER A 22 6.06 -3.22 21.37
CA SER A 22 6.02 -4.38 20.49
C SER A 22 5.16 -4.10 19.26
N ASN A 23 5.45 -4.82 18.16
CA ASN A 23 4.65 -4.71 16.95
C ASN A 23 3.19 -5.10 17.19
N SER A 24 2.95 -6.13 18.00
CA SER A 24 1.59 -6.55 18.36
C SER A 24 0.84 -5.45 19.08
N TYR A 25 1.46 -4.86 20.09
CA TYR A 25 0.84 -3.79 20.86
C TYR A 25 0.54 -2.59 19.96
N LEU A 26 1.51 -2.21 19.12
CA LEU A 26 1.34 -1.08 18.21
C LEU A 26 0.20 -1.31 17.23
N SER A 27 0.12 -2.51 16.65
CA SER A 27 -0.93 -2.85 15.70
C SER A 27 -2.31 -2.80 16.36
N THR A 28 -2.44 -3.32 17.57
CA THR A 28 -3.70 -3.29 18.32
C THR A 28 -4.12 -1.86 18.63
N THR A 29 -3.18 -1.05 19.10
CA THR A 29 -3.45 0.35 19.44
C THR A 29 -3.84 1.14 18.19
N PHE A 30 -3.12 0.93 17.08
CA PHE A 30 -3.41 1.62 15.82
C PHE A 30 -4.81 1.28 15.34
N LYS A 31 -5.18 0.00 15.38
CA LYS A 31 -6.51 -0.42 14.94
C LYS A 31 -7.60 0.18 15.82
N ALA A 32 -7.39 0.24 17.13
CA ALA A 32 -8.35 0.84 18.05
C ALA A 32 -8.53 2.34 17.78
N THR A 33 -7.46 3.01 17.40
CA THR A 33 -7.49 4.48 17.14
C THR A 33 -8.09 4.80 15.78
N TYR A 34 -7.70 4.05 14.73
CA TYR A 34 -8.03 4.38 13.34
C TYR A 34 -9.04 3.43 12.70
N GLY A 35 -9.41 2.35 13.38
CA GLY A 35 -10.38 1.39 12.86
C GLY A 35 -9.82 0.40 11.86
N VAL A 36 -8.52 0.50 11.49
CA VAL A 36 -7.85 -0.41 10.56
C VAL A 36 -6.48 -0.76 11.10
N SER A 37 -5.95 -1.93 10.70
CA SER A 37 -4.59 -2.31 11.08
C SER A 37 -3.57 -1.43 10.35
N ILE A 38 -2.35 -1.40 10.89
CA ILE A 38 -1.25 -0.67 10.24
C ILE A 38 -1.00 -1.21 8.83
N ILE A 39 -1.07 -2.54 8.65
CA ILE A 39 -0.87 -3.16 7.34
C ILE A 39 -1.95 -2.70 6.36
N GLN A 40 -3.22 -2.67 6.79
CA GLN A 40 -4.31 -2.19 5.94
C GLN A 40 -4.13 -0.71 5.59
N TYR A 41 -3.70 0.09 6.54
CA TYR A 41 -3.44 1.51 6.30
C TYR A 41 -2.32 1.70 5.27
N ILE A 42 -1.21 0.98 5.43
CA ILE A 42 -0.08 1.05 4.52
C ILE A 42 -0.48 0.58 3.13
N ASN A 43 -1.25 -0.51 3.03
CA ASN A 43 -1.74 -0.99 1.74
C ASN A 43 -2.63 0.04 1.06
N ARG A 44 -3.47 0.75 1.84
CA ARG A 44 -4.30 1.81 1.27
C ARG A 44 -3.45 2.94 0.70
N LEU A 45 -2.41 3.37 1.42
CA LEU A 45 -1.49 4.40 0.93
C LEU A 45 -0.79 3.96 -0.35
N ARG A 46 -0.34 2.71 -0.39
CA ARG A 46 0.34 2.17 -1.58
C ARG A 46 -0.58 2.10 -2.78
N VAL A 47 -1.80 1.64 -2.58
CA VAL A 47 -2.79 1.57 -3.66
C VAL A 47 -3.13 2.96 -4.17
N ASP A 48 -3.29 3.93 -3.27
CA ASP A 48 -3.57 5.31 -3.68
C ASP A 48 -2.42 5.90 -4.50
N GLN A 49 -1.18 5.64 -4.09
CA GLN A 49 -0.01 6.05 -4.88
C GLN A 49 0.02 5.36 -6.24
N ALA A 50 -0.28 4.06 -6.26
CA ALA A 50 -0.32 3.30 -7.50
C ALA A 50 -1.39 3.85 -8.45
N LYS A 51 -2.55 4.22 -7.94
CA LYS A 51 -3.61 4.81 -8.77
C LYS A 51 -3.11 6.08 -9.46
N SER A 52 -2.39 6.92 -8.74
CA SER A 52 -1.82 8.12 -9.33
C SER A 52 -0.86 7.79 -10.47
N LEU A 53 0.02 6.81 -10.28
CA LEU A 53 0.96 6.39 -11.31
C LEU A 53 0.25 5.75 -12.51
N ILE A 54 -0.79 4.95 -12.25
CA ILE A 54 -1.57 4.32 -13.32
C ILE A 54 -2.24 5.36 -14.19
N LEU A 55 -2.80 6.39 -13.58
CA LEU A 55 -3.58 7.41 -14.30
C LEU A 55 -2.72 8.47 -14.94
N ASN A 56 -1.55 8.77 -14.38
CA ASN A 56 -0.74 9.91 -14.80
C ASN A 56 0.57 9.54 -15.50
N THR A 57 0.91 8.26 -15.61
CA THR A 57 2.14 7.81 -16.28
C THR A 57 1.86 6.62 -17.18
N ASP A 58 2.87 6.26 -17.97
CA ASP A 58 2.84 5.07 -18.82
C ASP A 58 3.62 3.90 -18.21
N MET A 59 4.00 3.99 -16.94
CA MET A 59 4.71 2.90 -16.27
C MET A 59 3.91 1.61 -16.37
N ASN A 60 4.61 0.49 -16.62
CA ASN A 60 3.91 -0.78 -16.62
C ASN A 60 3.53 -1.18 -15.19
N ILE A 61 2.54 -2.07 -15.07
CA ILE A 61 1.97 -2.42 -13.77
C ILE A 61 3.00 -3.05 -12.85
N LYS A 62 3.91 -3.86 -13.39
CA LYS A 62 4.96 -4.49 -12.60
C LYS A 62 5.89 -3.45 -11.96
N ASP A 63 6.28 -2.45 -12.73
CA ASP A 63 7.14 -1.38 -12.22
C ASP A 63 6.42 -0.52 -11.19
N ILE A 64 5.13 -0.27 -11.39
CA ILE A 64 4.33 0.44 -10.40
C ILE A 64 4.30 -0.34 -9.09
N ALA A 65 4.06 -1.65 -9.16
CA ALA A 65 4.02 -2.50 -7.97
C ALA A 65 5.31 -2.38 -7.16
N GLN A 66 6.45 -2.44 -7.83
CA GLN A 66 7.74 -2.32 -7.17
C GLN A 66 7.96 -0.92 -6.60
N THR A 67 7.59 0.10 -7.36
CA THR A 67 7.77 1.50 -6.95
C THR A 67 7.00 1.82 -5.67
N VAL A 68 5.78 1.29 -5.54
CA VAL A 68 4.98 1.56 -4.34
C VAL A 68 5.25 0.56 -3.22
N GLY A 69 6.15 -0.41 -3.43
CA GLY A 69 6.67 -1.24 -2.34
C GLY A 69 6.11 -2.63 -2.19
N PHE A 70 5.40 -3.15 -3.20
CA PHE A 70 4.95 -4.54 -3.15
C PHE A 70 6.07 -5.48 -3.57
N SER A 71 6.16 -6.63 -2.91
CA SER A 71 7.21 -7.60 -3.18
C SER A 71 7.00 -8.35 -4.50
N SER A 72 5.75 -8.40 -4.98
CA SER A 72 5.43 -9.03 -6.26
C SER A 72 4.26 -8.32 -6.91
N ASP A 73 4.20 -8.39 -8.23
CA ASP A 73 3.09 -7.83 -8.99
C ASP A 73 1.79 -8.61 -8.73
N ILE A 74 1.89 -9.92 -8.50
CA ILE A 74 0.73 -10.75 -8.18
C ILE A 74 0.08 -10.27 -6.88
N ASN A 75 0.88 -10.05 -5.85
CA ASN A 75 0.37 -9.56 -4.57
C ASN A 75 -0.22 -8.16 -4.71
N PHE A 76 0.43 -7.29 -5.47
CA PHE A 76 -0.07 -5.95 -5.74
C PHE A 76 -1.45 -6.00 -6.41
N ILE A 77 -1.59 -6.80 -7.46
CA ILE A 77 -2.85 -6.92 -8.20
C ILE A 77 -3.96 -7.41 -7.28
N ARG A 78 -3.65 -8.40 -6.44
CA ARG A 78 -4.63 -8.96 -5.49
C ARG A 78 -5.12 -7.90 -4.50
N VAL A 79 -4.20 -7.18 -3.90
CA VAL A 79 -4.53 -6.14 -2.92
C VAL A 79 -5.27 -4.98 -3.60
N PHE A 80 -4.80 -4.56 -4.76
CA PHE A 80 -5.43 -3.48 -5.52
C PHE A 80 -6.88 -3.83 -5.85
N LYS A 81 -7.12 -5.04 -6.38
CA LYS A 81 -8.47 -5.49 -6.73
C LYS A 81 -9.38 -5.54 -5.50
N LYS A 82 -8.84 -5.98 -4.37
CA LYS A 82 -9.60 -6.05 -3.12
C LYS A 82 -10.05 -4.67 -2.66
N LEU A 83 -9.19 -3.67 -2.78
CA LEU A 83 -9.48 -2.32 -2.29
C LEU A 83 -10.26 -1.48 -3.30
N GLU A 84 -10.04 -1.70 -4.60
CA GLU A 84 -10.62 -0.87 -5.66
C GLU A 84 -11.70 -1.56 -6.47
N ASN A 85 -11.94 -2.86 -6.25
CA ASN A 85 -12.92 -3.67 -6.96
C ASN A 85 -12.63 -3.82 -8.46
N ARG A 86 -11.40 -3.57 -8.88
CA ARG A 86 -10.94 -3.75 -10.26
C ARG A 86 -9.43 -3.86 -10.27
N THR A 87 -8.89 -4.43 -11.36
CA THR A 87 -7.44 -4.57 -11.48
C THR A 87 -6.79 -3.26 -11.92
N PRO A 88 -5.47 -3.09 -11.68
CA PRO A 88 -4.75 -1.91 -12.17
C PRO A 88 -4.87 -1.73 -13.69
N THR A 89 -4.77 -2.83 -14.44
CA THR A 89 -4.89 -2.80 -15.90
C THR A 89 -6.28 -2.33 -16.33
N THR A 90 -7.32 -2.81 -15.66
CA THR A 90 -8.69 -2.39 -15.94
C THR A 90 -8.87 -0.90 -15.68
N LEU A 91 -8.35 -0.41 -14.57
CA LEU A 91 -8.42 1.01 -14.25
C LEU A 91 -7.77 1.86 -15.34
N ARG A 92 -6.58 1.47 -15.80
CA ARG A 92 -5.88 2.21 -16.86
C ARG A 92 -6.67 2.21 -18.15
N ARG A 93 -7.20 1.04 -18.53
CA ARG A 93 -7.98 0.91 -19.75
C ARG A 93 -9.24 1.75 -19.71
N GLU A 94 -9.94 1.77 -18.59
CA GLU A 94 -11.17 2.54 -18.44
C GLU A 94 -10.92 4.04 -18.41
N SER A 95 -9.76 4.48 -17.97
CA SER A 95 -9.42 5.90 -17.84
C SER A 95 -8.87 6.51 -19.13
N ARG A 96 -8.55 5.69 -20.14
CA ARG A 96 -7.97 6.15 -21.41
C ARG A 96 -8.92 5.89 -22.56
N PRO A 97 -9.04 6.85 -23.48
CA PRO A 97 -9.89 6.68 -24.66
C PRO A 97 -9.36 5.63 -25.63
#